data_71101490803edb513cdd675c2fca3fe5
#
_entry.id   71101490803edb513cdd675c2fca3fe5
#
_cell.length_a   1.000
_cell.length_b   1.000
_cell.length_c   1.000
_cell.angle_alpha   90.00
_cell.angle_beta   90.00
_cell.angle_gamma   90.00
#
_symmetry.space_group_name_H-M   'P 1'
#
loop_
_entity.id
_entity.type
_entity.pdbx_description
1 polymer ?
#
loop_
_entity_poly.entity_id
_entity_poly.type
_entity_poly.pdbx_seq_one_letter_code
_entity_poly.pdbx_strand_id
1 'polypeptide(L)'
;MLISYRFKNFCSFAEEAEIDMMAPGNKVKHRFPDNYVKTEEGYDILKTAVVIGENAGGKTNFINSLSFLKSMFEDNKVKHSYRSLININNLQSECPAECETKQEFDISVIGESGTIYHYNLQIDEFCIVQESFSFKQSKTGKEKKIIYAKREHLKQIGDKPSSMAVEFEIKIDNCDKEIQTVFEQTAYNKGAMGLFVSKLAIVGDSHAIEFVNWMNDKLVVESKNYNYYLYKNIQNEEDDLRILKEDRFLEILRMVDYSICGIEIDDEKPFSMTKIIRKTKDGNILSRELRRDSGGVGEFFAWAVQIFRVVYENKMVFADEVDRVLNPILAERMIAFINGKDHKGQFVFSSHNVLHLDLKNYMKEQIYFVTKNRDTLDSELYSLADFPEIKYDTTKIYEFYMKGILGGTAFE
;
A
#
# COMPACT_ATOMS: atom_id res chain seq x y z
N MET A 1 -9.25 4.68 -5.79
CA MET A 1 -8.25 3.74 -6.37
C MET A 1 -6.88 4.40 -6.35
N LEU A 2 -5.80 3.66 -6.11
CA LEU A 2 -4.43 4.15 -6.25
C LEU A 2 -4.06 4.25 -7.74
N ILE A 3 -3.50 5.38 -8.14
CA ILE A 3 -2.89 5.58 -9.46
C ILE A 3 -1.39 5.30 -9.37
N SER A 4 -0.69 5.98 -8.45
CA SER A 4 0.75 5.79 -8.21
C SER A 4 1.12 6.12 -6.77
N TYR A 5 2.20 5.51 -6.30
CA TYR A 5 2.85 5.84 -5.04
C TYR A 5 4.36 5.85 -5.22
N ARG A 6 4.99 6.91 -4.78
CA ARG A 6 6.42 7.15 -4.87
C ARG A 6 6.96 7.64 -3.54
N PHE A 7 8.17 7.23 -3.22
CA PHE A 7 8.87 7.73 -2.04
C PHE A 7 10.38 7.78 -2.28
N LYS A 8 11.07 8.56 -1.46
CA LYS A 8 12.53 8.69 -1.49
C LYS A 8 13.12 8.73 -0.09
N ASN A 9 14.35 8.24 0.05
CA ASN A 9 15.15 8.29 1.28
C ASN A 9 14.47 7.61 2.48
N PHE A 10 13.99 6.38 2.29
CA PHE A 10 13.32 5.62 3.34
C PHE A 10 13.97 4.24 3.52
N CYS A 11 14.48 3.98 4.73
CA CYS A 11 15.13 2.71 5.11
C CYS A 11 16.24 2.31 4.13
N SER A 12 16.07 1.20 3.41
CA SER A 12 17.05 0.73 2.44
C SER A 12 17.02 1.48 1.09
N PHE A 13 16.03 2.33 0.83
CA PHE A 13 15.92 3.10 -0.41
C PHE A 13 16.55 4.48 -0.24
N ALA A 14 17.67 4.74 -0.91
CA ALA A 14 18.30 6.07 -0.96
C ALA A 14 17.61 6.96 -2.00
N GLU A 15 17.38 6.41 -3.18
CA GLU A 15 16.78 7.08 -4.30
C GLU A 15 15.28 6.82 -4.38
N GLU A 16 14.65 7.37 -5.41
CA GLU A 16 13.23 7.28 -5.67
C GLU A 16 12.81 5.83 -5.99
N ALA A 17 11.73 5.39 -5.36
CA ALA A 17 11.06 4.13 -5.63
C ALA A 17 9.58 4.39 -5.92
N GLU A 18 9.07 3.89 -7.05
CA GLU A 18 7.70 4.14 -7.51
C GLU A 18 6.98 2.86 -7.88
N ILE A 19 5.72 2.76 -7.50
CA ILE A 19 4.76 1.82 -8.06
C ILE A 19 3.69 2.60 -8.83
N ASP A 20 3.52 2.27 -10.12
CA ASP A 20 2.50 2.82 -11.01
C ASP A 20 1.46 1.74 -11.29
N MET A 21 0.20 2.03 -10.94
CA MET A 21 -0.91 1.11 -11.13
C MET A 21 -1.66 1.35 -12.45
N MET A 22 -1.11 2.13 -13.37
CA MET A 22 -1.72 2.33 -14.69
C MET A 22 -1.51 1.11 -15.58
N ALA A 23 -2.59 0.67 -16.21
CA ALA A 23 -2.52 -0.40 -17.21
C ALA A 23 -1.84 0.10 -18.51
N PRO A 24 -1.14 -0.80 -19.23
CA PRO A 24 -0.45 -0.46 -20.49
C PRO A 24 -1.41 -0.09 -21.61
N GLY A 25 -0.85 0.25 -22.77
CA GLY A 25 -1.61 0.60 -23.97
C GLY A 25 -2.53 -0.55 -24.46
N ASN A 26 -3.54 -0.18 -25.25
CA ASN A 26 -4.64 -1.06 -25.69
C ASN A 26 -4.23 -2.43 -26.24
N LYS A 27 -3.11 -2.54 -26.98
CA LYS A 27 -2.68 -3.80 -27.60
C LYS A 27 -2.39 -4.91 -26.58
N VAL A 28 -1.89 -4.53 -25.40
CA VAL A 28 -1.53 -5.48 -24.34
C VAL A 28 -2.73 -5.81 -23.48
N LYS A 29 -3.44 -4.80 -22.99
CA LYS A 29 -4.54 -5.00 -22.03
C LYS A 29 -5.71 -5.81 -22.57
N HIS A 30 -5.92 -5.89 -23.90
CA HIS A 30 -6.92 -6.79 -24.50
C HIS A 30 -6.68 -8.28 -24.21
N ARG A 31 -5.44 -8.66 -23.89
CA ARG A 31 -5.10 -10.04 -23.48
C ARG A 31 -5.50 -10.33 -22.03
N PHE A 32 -5.70 -9.28 -21.24
CA PHE A 32 -5.92 -9.34 -19.77
C PHE A 32 -7.12 -8.47 -19.36
N PRO A 33 -8.32 -8.74 -19.90
CA PRO A 33 -9.48 -7.86 -19.69
C PRO A 33 -9.89 -7.75 -18.22
N ASP A 34 -9.58 -8.75 -17.41
CA ASP A 34 -9.97 -8.82 -15.99
C ASP A 34 -8.96 -8.18 -15.05
N ASN A 35 -7.71 -7.90 -15.51
CA ASN A 35 -6.62 -7.43 -14.62
C ASN A 35 -6.68 -5.93 -14.33
N TYR A 36 -7.58 -5.19 -14.94
CA TYR A 36 -7.69 -3.73 -14.76
C TYR A 36 -9.16 -3.27 -14.72
N VAL A 37 -9.34 -2.07 -14.22
CA VAL A 37 -10.63 -1.36 -14.20
C VAL A 37 -10.53 -0.14 -15.09
N LYS A 38 -11.51 0.05 -15.97
CA LYS A 38 -11.69 1.30 -16.72
C LYS A 38 -12.43 2.29 -15.84
N THR A 39 -11.85 3.45 -15.62
CA THR A 39 -12.48 4.50 -14.84
C THR A 39 -13.12 5.56 -15.74
N GLU A 40 -14.12 6.25 -15.22
CA GLU A 40 -14.81 7.33 -15.95
C GLU A 40 -13.89 8.54 -16.17
N GLU A 41 -12.90 8.72 -15.31
CA GLU A 41 -11.89 9.78 -15.34
C GLU A 41 -10.84 9.60 -16.45
N GLY A 42 -10.90 8.47 -17.17
CA GLY A 42 -10.05 8.16 -18.32
C GLY A 42 -8.77 7.40 -17.97
N TYR A 43 -8.71 6.78 -16.80
CA TYR A 43 -7.66 5.86 -16.42
C TYR A 43 -8.09 4.40 -16.61
N ASP A 44 -7.13 3.56 -16.97
CA ASP A 44 -7.23 2.11 -16.85
C ASP A 44 -6.28 1.70 -15.72
N ILE A 45 -6.83 1.23 -14.60
CA ILE A 45 -6.07 1.01 -13.36
C ILE A 45 -5.97 -0.49 -13.07
N LEU A 46 -4.76 -0.98 -12.80
CA LEU A 46 -4.48 -2.36 -12.44
C LEU A 46 -5.14 -2.75 -11.11
N LYS A 47 -5.71 -3.96 -11.05
CA LYS A 47 -6.31 -4.52 -9.84
C LYS A 47 -5.26 -5.15 -8.91
N THR A 48 -4.17 -5.68 -9.49
CA THR A 48 -3.14 -6.39 -8.73
C THR A 48 -1.75 -5.98 -9.19
N ALA A 49 -0.79 -6.00 -8.27
CA ALA A 49 0.63 -5.95 -8.58
C ALA A 49 1.40 -6.82 -7.59
N VAL A 50 2.49 -7.43 -8.06
CA VAL A 50 3.37 -8.26 -7.24
C VAL A 50 4.77 -7.67 -7.19
N VAL A 51 5.36 -7.62 -6.00
CA VAL A 51 6.72 -7.16 -5.76
C VAL A 51 7.59 -8.35 -5.41
N ILE A 52 8.47 -8.74 -6.33
CA ILE A 52 9.35 -9.91 -6.21
C ILE A 52 10.77 -9.45 -5.88
N GLY A 53 11.48 -10.23 -5.09
CA GLY A 53 12.89 -9.96 -4.79
C GLY A 53 13.43 -10.91 -3.75
N GLU A 54 14.75 -10.85 -3.57
CA GLU A 54 15.46 -11.67 -2.59
C GLU A 54 15.18 -11.27 -1.14
N ASN A 55 15.60 -12.11 -0.21
CA ASN A 55 15.60 -11.79 1.22
C ASN A 55 16.49 -10.56 1.47
N ALA A 56 16.01 -9.66 2.32
CA ALA A 56 16.66 -8.38 2.61
C ALA A 56 16.84 -7.43 1.41
N GLY A 57 16.20 -7.69 0.27
CA GLY A 57 16.22 -6.79 -0.90
C GLY A 57 15.50 -5.47 -0.67
N GLY A 58 14.53 -5.40 0.27
CA GLY A 58 13.80 -4.17 0.60
C GLY A 58 12.28 -4.24 0.45
N LYS A 59 11.68 -5.39 0.11
CA LYS A 59 10.21 -5.56 -0.07
C LYS A 59 9.40 -5.04 1.13
N THR A 60 9.78 -5.45 2.33
CA THR A 60 9.15 -4.99 3.57
C THR A 60 9.33 -3.49 3.78
N ASN A 61 10.49 -2.91 3.44
CA ASN A 61 10.73 -1.48 3.54
C ASN A 61 9.87 -0.67 2.57
N PHE A 62 9.63 -1.20 1.37
CA PHE A 62 8.67 -0.62 0.42
C PHE A 62 7.26 -0.54 1.03
N ILE A 63 6.75 -1.64 1.59
CA ILE A 63 5.43 -1.67 2.25
C ILE A 63 5.39 -0.75 3.48
N ASN A 64 6.46 -0.76 4.28
CA ASN A 64 6.57 0.07 5.48
C ASN A 64 6.60 1.57 5.18
N SER A 65 7.12 2.01 4.01
CA SER A 65 7.10 3.42 3.62
C SER A 65 5.68 3.96 3.52
N LEU A 66 4.77 3.17 2.91
CA LEU A 66 3.36 3.52 2.81
C LEU A 66 2.63 3.43 4.17
N SER A 67 2.98 2.42 4.99
CA SER A 67 2.48 2.32 6.36
C SER A 67 2.86 3.53 7.21
N PHE A 68 4.09 4.00 7.05
CA PHE A 68 4.59 5.20 7.74
C PHE A 68 3.82 6.45 7.31
N LEU A 69 3.64 6.67 6.01
CA LEU A 69 2.82 7.77 5.50
C LEU A 69 1.38 7.70 6.05
N LYS A 70 0.72 6.54 5.92
CA LYS A 70 -0.66 6.31 6.39
C LYS A 70 -0.81 6.64 7.86
N SER A 71 0.14 6.22 8.69
CA SER A 71 0.11 6.45 10.15
C SER A 71 0.08 7.93 10.56
N MET A 72 0.54 8.85 9.70
CA MET A 72 0.43 10.28 9.97
C MET A 72 -1.00 10.80 9.81
N PHE A 73 -1.79 10.17 8.94
CA PHE A 73 -3.21 10.47 8.77
C PHE A 73 -4.04 9.88 9.91
N GLU A 74 -3.79 8.63 10.31
CA GLU A 74 -4.48 7.94 11.40
C GLU A 74 -4.27 8.64 12.75
N ASP A 75 -3.03 8.99 13.07
CA ASP A 75 -2.68 9.66 14.32
C ASP A 75 -2.97 11.17 14.29
N ASN A 76 -3.29 11.72 13.13
CA ASN A 76 -3.37 13.16 12.87
C ASN A 76 -2.14 13.92 13.41
N LYS A 77 -0.96 13.32 13.26
CA LYS A 77 0.32 13.86 13.70
C LYS A 77 1.39 13.60 12.66
N VAL A 78 2.14 14.64 12.33
CA VAL A 78 3.38 14.47 11.56
C VAL A 78 4.37 13.69 12.40
N LYS A 79 4.84 12.59 11.86
CA LYS A 79 5.97 11.86 12.42
C LYS A 79 7.26 12.46 11.86
N HIS A 80 8.21 12.70 12.74
CA HIS A 80 9.54 13.13 12.31
C HIS A 80 10.21 12.00 11.52
N SER A 81 11.10 12.35 10.63
CA SER A 81 12.05 11.44 10.05
C SER A 81 12.94 10.87 11.15
N TYR A 82 12.61 9.69 11.67
CA TYR A 82 13.51 9.02 12.61
C TYR A 82 14.78 8.61 11.87
N ARG A 83 15.97 8.85 12.45
CA ARG A 83 17.25 8.43 11.85
C ARG A 83 17.28 6.96 11.45
N SER A 84 16.57 6.10 12.18
CA SER A 84 16.44 4.67 11.85
C SER A 84 15.60 4.39 10.59
N LEU A 85 14.85 5.37 10.10
CA LEU A 85 14.03 5.26 8.89
C LEU A 85 14.63 6.01 7.69
N ILE A 86 15.68 6.80 7.90
CA ILE A 86 16.43 7.44 6.81
C ILE A 86 17.44 6.43 6.26
N ASN A 87 17.71 6.49 4.97
CA ASN A 87 18.71 5.62 4.36
C ASN A 87 20.09 5.89 4.98
N ILE A 88 20.82 4.80 5.28
CA ILE A 88 22.09 4.88 6.00
C ILE A 88 23.18 5.57 5.18
N ASN A 89 23.19 5.40 3.86
CA ASN A 89 24.19 6.03 3.00
C ASN A 89 23.99 7.55 2.94
N ASN A 90 22.72 8.00 2.94
CA ASN A 90 22.37 9.41 2.98
C ASN A 90 22.73 10.06 4.34
N LEU A 91 22.77 9.27 5.42
CA LEU A 91 23.18 9.74 6.76
C LEU A 91 24.71 9.75 6.97
N GLN A 92 25.45 8.91 6.24
CA GLN A 92 26.89 8.69 6.44
C GLN A 92 27.79 9.48 5.48
N SER A 93 27.27 10.50 4.81
CA SER A 93 28.14 11.39 4.03
C SER A 93 29.25 11.97 4.92
N GLU A 94 30.50 11.91 4.47
CA GLU A 94 31.67 12.46 5.18
C GLU A 94 31.54 13.97 5.41
N CYS A 95 30.70 14.63 4.62
CA CYS A 95 30.38 16.05 4.77
C CYS A 95 28.99 16.23 5.41
N PRO A 96 28.86 16.74 6.64
CA PRO A 96 27.56 16.95 7.29
C PRO A 96 26.59 17.84 6.50
N ALA A 97 27.12 18.71 5.63
CA ALA A 97 26.31 19.55 4.74
C ALA A 97 25.68 18.77 3.56
N GLU A 98 26.17 17.56 3.27
CA GLU A 98 25.70 16.69 2.19
C GLU A 98 24.78 15.58 2.72
N CYS A 99 24.63 15.44 4.03
CA CYS A 99 23.70 14.49 4.61
C CYS A 99 22.27 14.83 4.20
N GLU A 100 21.63 13.97 3.42
CA GLU A 100 20.23 14.13 3.06
C GLU A 100 19.33 13.48 4.12
N THR A 101 18.70 14.31 4.96
CA THR A 101 17.74 13.84 5.97
C THR A 101 16.29 13.94 5.49
N LYS A 102 16.07 14.56 4.35
CA LYS A 102 14.75 14.73 3.74
C LYS A 102 14.19 13.38 3.23
N GLN A 103 12.98 13.05 3.65
CA GLN A 103 12.17 11.98 3.09
C GLN A 103 11.04 12.58 2.28
N GLU A 104 10.71 11.97 1.15
CA GLU A 104 9.62 12.40 0.29
C GLU A 104 8.62 11.26 0.09
N PHE A 105 7.34 11.61 0.09
CA PHE A 105 6.21 10.72 -0.17
C PHE A 105 5.25 11.41 -1.12
N ASP A 106 4.92 10.73 -2.20
CA ASP A 106 4.05 11.22 -3.26
C ASP A 106 2.99 10.17 -3.58
N ILE A 107 1.72 10.54 -3.55
CA ILE A 107 0.62 9.61 -3.82
C ILE A 107 -0.45 10.25 -4.69
N SER A 108 -0.88 9.52 -5.70
CA SER A 108 -1.98 9.91 -6.58
C SER A 108 -3.11 8.90 -6.50
N VAL A 109 -4.33 9.37 -6.26
CA VAL A 109 -5.49 8.50 -6.05
C VAL A 109 -6.73 9.03 -6.77
N ILE A 110 -7.67 8.13 -7.08
CA ILE A 110 -9.03 8.45 -7.48
C ILE A 110 -9.91 8.26 -6.25
N GLY A 111 -10.56 9.34 -5.81
CA GLY A 111 -11.54 9.33 -4.72
C GLY A 111 -12.84 8.62 -5.09
N GLU A 112 -13.79 8.56 -4.16
CA GLU A 112 -15.11 7.96 -4.40
C GLU A 112 -15.98 8.80 -5.32
N SER A 113 -15.79 10.13 -5.28
CA SER A 113 -16.45 11.08 -6.17
C SER A 113 -15.94 11.02 -7.62
N GLY A 114 -14.90 10.25 -7.91
CA GLY A 114 -14.19 10.26 -9.18
C GLY A 114 -13.14 11.39 -9.27
N THR A 115 -13.01 12.24 -8.26
CA THR A 115 -11.97 13.27 -8.24
C THR A 115 -10.60 12.62 -8.07
N ILE A 116 -9.63 13.06 -8.88
CA ILE A 116 -8.26 12.61 -8.82
C ILE A 116 -7.49 13.54 -7.89
N TYR A 117 -6.90 13.01 -6.86
CA TYR A 117 -6.09 13.73 -5.88
C TYR A 117 -4.62 13.42 -6.07
N HIS A 118 -3.79 14.44 -5.89
CA HIS A 118 -2.34 14.32 -5.84
C HIS A 118 -1.85 14.98 -4.56
N TYR A 119 -1.11 14.22 -3.76
CA TYR A 119 -0.56 14.64 -2.48
C TYR A 119 0.94 14.36 -2.44
N ASN A 120 1.72 15.40 -2.09
CA ASN A 120 3.16 15.30 -1.88
C ASN A 120 3.53 15.83 -0.50
N LEU A 121 4.33 15.08 0.24
CA LEU A 121 4.83 15.41 1.56
C LEU A 121 6.34 15.22 1.61
N GLN A 122 7.05 16.26 2.03
CA GLN A 122 8.47 16.20 2.38
C GLN A 122 8.63 16.49 3.87
N ILE A 123 9.34 15.63 4.56
CA ILE A 123 9.67 15.76 5.98
C ILE A 123 11.18 15.62 6.20
N ASP A 124 11.67 16.14 7.30
CA ASP A 124 13.02 15.88 7.79
C ASP A 124 13.00 15.48 9.28
N GLU A 125 14.15 15.44 9.91
CA GLU A 125 14.27 15.08 11.33
C GLU A 125 13.56 16.06 12.28
N PHE A 126 13.10 17.21 11.81
CA PHE A 126 12.44 18.23 12.63
C PHE A 126 10.92 18.25 12.43
N CYS A 127 10.46 18.34 11.18
CA CYS A 127 9.03 18.46 10.86
C CYS A 127 8.81 18.41 9.33
N ILE A 128 7.63 18.87 8.89
CA ILE A 128 7.33 19.11 7.49
C ILE A 128 8.32 20.10 6.89
N VAL A 129 8.87 19.75 5.73
CA VAL A 129 9.65 20.65 4.87
C VAL A 129 8.72 21.29 3.84
N GLN A 130 7.90 20.46 3.20
CA GLN A 130 6.90 20.89 2.22
C GLN A 130 5.71 19.95 2.25
N GLU A 131 4.52 20.50 2.06
CA GLU A 131 3.29 19.73 1.85
C GLU A 131 2.50 20.38 0.72
N SER A 132 2.04 19.58 -0.24
CA SER A 132 1.16 20.07 -1.30
C SER A 132 0.03 19.09 -1.57
N PHE A 133 -1.16 19.65 -1.82
CA PHE A 133 -2.37 18.90 -2.14
C PHE A 133 -3.08 19.57 -3.31
N SER A 134 -3.44 18.77 -4.31
CA SER A 134 -4.10 19.24 -5.52
C SER A 134 -5.12 18.22 -6.02
N PHE A 135 -6.01 18.65 -6.92
CA PHE A 135 -7.00 17.79 -7.54
C PHE A 135 -7.20 18.09 -9.02
N LYS A 136 -7.76 17.13 -9.75
CA LYS A 136 -8.28 17.26 -11.11
C LYS A 136 -9.46 16.33 -11.34
N GLN A 137 -10.29 16.64 -12.34
CA GLN A 137 -11.52 15.88 -12.60
C GLN A 137 -11.36 14.77 -13.64
N SER A 138 -10.28 14.75 -14.39
CA SER A 138 -10.01 13.73 -15.40
C SER A 138 -8.51 13.63 -15.67
N LYS A 139 -8.09 12.56 -16.34
CA LYS A 139 -6.68 12.32 -16.72
C LYS A 139 -6.06 13.50 -17.47
N THR A 140 -6.82 14.09 -18.38
CA THR A 140 -6.39 15.25 -19.19
C THR A 140 -6.81 16.59 -18.62
N GLY A 141 -7.50 16.58 -17.47
CA GLY A 141 -7.99 17.78 -16.79
C GLY A 141 -6.85 18.61 -16.21
N LYS A 142 -7.10 19.93 -16.11
CA LYS A 142 -6.15 20.84 -15.46
C LYS A 142 -6.10 20.57 -13.97
N GLU A 143 -4.90 20.39 -13.44
CA GLU A 143 -4.65 20.27 -12.01
C GLU A 143 -4.87 21.60 -11.29
N LYS A 144 -5.58 21.55 -10.18
CA LYS A 144 -5.88 22.71 -9.33
C LYS A 144 -5.29 22.46 -7.95
N LYS A 145 -4.37 23.32 -7.52
CA LYS A 145 -3.81 23.28 -6.17
C LYS A 145 -4.84 23.75 -5.16
N ILE A 146 -4.94 23.04 -4.04
CA ILE A 146 -5.75 23.44 -2.89
C ILE A 146 -4.84 24.03 -1.83
N ILE A 147 -3.76 23.32 -1.47
CA ILE A 147 -2.79 23.79 -0.49
C ILE A 147 -1.37 23.59 -0.97
N TYR A 148 -0.52 24.55 -0.64
CA TYR A 148 0.92 24.48 -0.74
C TYR A 148 1.51 25.12 0.50
N ALA A 149 2.20 24.35 1.31
CA ALA A 149 2.89 24.80 2.52
C ALA A 149 4.38 24.49 2.39
N LYS A 150 5.24 25.46 2.60
CA LYS A 150 6.69 25.31 2.56
C LYS A 150 7.30 25.96 3.80
N ARG A 151 8.16 25.24 4.47
CA ARG A 151 8.92 25.77 5.62
C ARG A 151 9.91 26.84 5.16
N GLU A 152 9.81 28.03 5.74
CA GLU A 152 10.73 29.13 5.46
C GLU A 152 11.84 29.22 6.50
N HIS A 153 11.47 29.15 7.77
CA HIS A 153 12.42 29.30 8.87
C HIS A 153 12.23 28.25 9.95
N LEU A 154 13.35 27.78 10.47
CA LEU A 154 13.45 26.93 11.64
C LEU A 154 14.30 27.65 12.67
N LYS A 155 13.69 28.13 13.76
CA LYS A 155 14.39 28.85 14.83
C LYS A 155 14.36 28.03 16.13
N GLN A 156 15.52 27.83 16.72
CA GLN A 156 15.59 27.27 18.07
C GLN A 156 15.11 28.31 19.09
N ILE A 157 14.13 27.93 19.91
CA ILE A 157 13.63 28.78 21.00
C ILE A 157 14.25 28.28 22.32
N GLY A 158 15.22 29.05 22.87
CA GLY A 158 15.89 28.73 24.13
C GLY A 158 16.92 27.59 24.02
N ASP A 159 17.45 27.16 25.18
CA ASP A 159 18.57 26.22 25.27
C ASP A 159 18.22 24.75 25.10
N LYS A 160 16.93 24.41 24.89
CA LYS A 160 16.49 23.02 24.71
C LYS A 160 16.37 22.68 23.24
N PRO A 161 17.01 21.58 22.78
CA PRO A 161 16.90 21.12 21.36
C PRO A 161 15.46 20.82 20.88
N SER A 162 14.53 20.64 21.82
CA SER A 162 13.12 20.31 21.54
C SER A 162 12.21 21.53 21.35
N SER A 163 12.72 22.75 21.48
CA SER A 163 11.92 23.98 21.37
C SER A 163 12.25 24.70 20.08
N MET A 164 11.61 24.22 18.96
CA MET A 164 11.75 24.86 17.66
C MET A 164 10.50 25.65 17.31
N ALA A 165 10.67 26.90 16.86
CA ALA A 165 9.62 27.64 16.16
C ALA A 165 9.78 27.40 14.67
N VAL A 166 8.69 27.05 14.03
CA VAL A 166 8.65 26.77 12.60
C VAL A 166 7.70 27.76 11.93
N GLU A 167 8.18 28.43 10.91
CA GLU A 167 7.37 29.34 10.10
C GLU A 167 7.20 28.73 8.71
N PHE A 168 5.94 28.76 8.20
CA PHE A 168 5.58 28.26 6.90
C PHE A 168 5.03 29.37 6.01
N GLU A 169 5.44 29.38 4.74
CA GLU A 169 4.67 30.02 3.68
C GLU A 169 3.53 29.08 3.29
N ILE A 170 2.30 29.52 3.46
CA ILE A 170 1.11 28.71 3.14
C ILE A 170 0.28 29.45 2.09
N LYS A 171 -0.04 28.75 0.99
CA LYS A 171 -0.95 29.22 -0.06
C LYS A 171 -2.12 28.26 -0.15
N ILE A 172 -3.34 28.81 -0.12
CA ILE A 172 -4.57 28.05 -0.31
C ILE A 172 -5.33 28.67 -1.45
N ASP A 173 -5.70 27.84 -2.42
CA ASP A 173 -6.46 28.19 -3.59
C ASP A 173 -7.58 27.16 -3.82
N ASN A 174 -8.54 27.48 -4.68
CA ASN A 174 -9.61 26.57 -5.08
C ASN A 174 -10.41 25.95 -3.91
N CYS A 175 -10.49 26.64 -2.81
CA CYS A 175 -11.23 26.31 -1.60
C CYS A 175 -12.27 27.41 -1.30
N ASP A 176 -13.30 27.08 -0.53
CA ASP A 176 -14.28 28.07 -0.08
C ASP A 176 -13.61 29.16 0.76
N LYS A 177 -14.02 30.44 0.55
CA LYS A 177 -13.42 31.60 1.23
C LYS A 177 -13.60 31.58 2.74
N GLU A 178 -14.71 31.03 3.23
CA GLU A 178 -14.95 30.91 4.68
C GLU A 178 -14.00 29.88 5.27
N ILE A 179 -13.84 28.73 4.62
CA ILE A 179 -12.89 27.68 4.99
C ILE A 179 -11.47 28.22 4.97
N GLN A 180 -11.08 28.93 3.91
CA GLN A 180 -9.75 29.55 3.80
C GLN A 180 -9.49 30.50 4.99
N THR A 181 -10.46 31.36 5.32
CA THR A 181 -10.32 32.30 6.44
C THR A 181 -10.15 31.59 7.79
N VAL A 182 -10.98 30.56 8.04
CA VAL A 182 -10.89 29.77 9.29
C VAL A 182 -9.55 29.01 9.35
N PHE A 183 -9.12 28.43 8.22
CA PHE A 183 -7.83 27.72 8.15
C PHE A 183 -6.65 28.67 8.45
N GLU A 184 -6.59 29.83 7.82
CA GLU A 184 -5.53 30.83 8.03
C GLU A 184 -5.47 31.27 9.51
N GLN A 185 -6.61 31.44 10.16
CA GLN A 185 -6.67 31.78 11.59
C GLN A 185 -6.21 30.66 12.51
N THR A 186 -6.39 29.40 12.14
CA THR A 186 -6.10 28.23 12.98
C THR A 186 -4.74 27.62 12.69
N ALA A 187 -4.26 27.63 11.44
CA ALA A 187 -3.02 27.00 11.01
C ALA A 187 -1.76 27.72 11.48
N TYR A 188 -1.81 29.06 11.57
CA TYR A 188 -0.67 29.88 11.96
C TYR A 188 -0.26 29.75 13.42
N ASN A 189 -1.13 29.21 14.28
CA ASN A 189 -0.97 29.40 15.72
C ASN A 189 -0.25 28.30 16.49
N LYS A 190 0.14 27.16 15.91
CA LYS A 190 0.87 26.14 16.68
C LYS A 190 1.61 25.20 15.74
N GLY A 191 2.91 25.25 15.79
CA GLY A 191 3.89 24.42 15.13
C GLY A 191 3.38 23.12 14.50
N ALA A 192 3.95 22.73 13.40
CA ALA A 192 3.51 21.67 12.50
C ALA A 192 3.39 20.28 13.17
N MET A 193 2.46 20.14 14.10
CA MET A 193 2.18 18.85 14.76
C MET A 193 1.16 17.99 13.99
N GLY A 194 0.57 18.51 12.91
CA GLY A 194 -0.38 17.79 12.06
C GLY A 194 -0.23 18.19 10.60
N LEU A 195 -0.61 17.29 9.70
CA LEU A 195 -0.63 17.54 8.26
C LEU A 195 -1.57 18.71 7.94
N PHE A 196 -1.16 19.59 7.03
CA PHE A 196 -1.98 20.73 6.63
C PHE A 196 -3.26 20.29 5.90
N VAL A 197 -3.20 19.23 5.08
CA VAL A 197 -4.39 18.64 4.45
C VAL A 197 -5.38 18.10 5.48
N SER A 198 -4.90 17.49 6.58
CA SER A 198 -5.77 17.02 7.66
C SER A 198 -6.42 18.19 8.41
N LYS A 199 -5.69 19.29 8.63
CA LYS A 199 -6.26 20.51 9.20
C LYS A 199 -7.34 21.12 8.29
N LEU A 200 -7.09 21.09 6.97
CA LEU A 200 -8.05 21.56 5.97
C LEU A 200 -9.33 20.71 5.98
N ALA A 201 -9.20 19.39 6.15
CA ALA A 201 -10.34 18.49 6.32
C ALA A 201 -11.14 18.81 7.60
N ILE A 202 -10.45 19.10 8.71
CA ILE A 202 -11.12 19.46 9.98
C ILE A 202 -11.92 20.74 9.86
N VAL A 203 -11.49 21.74 9.08
CA VAL A 203 -12.23 22.98 8.87
C VAL A 203 -13.30 22.87 7.79
N GLY A 204 -13.49 21.69 7.17
CA GLY A 204 -14.62 21.36 6.34
C GLY A 204 -14.41 21.38 4.83
N ASP A 205 -13.17 21.44 4.34
CA ASP A 205 -12.92 21.33 2.89
C ASP A 205 -13.27 19.92 2.38
N SER A 206 -14.18 19.85 1.41
CA SER A 206 -14.72 18.58 0.91
C SER A 206 -13.69 17.69 0.23
N HIS A 207 -12.75 18.29 -0.50
CA HIS A 207 -11.68 17.55 -1.17
C HIS A 207 -10.68 16.97 -0.16
N ALA A 208 -10.31 17.76 0.85
CA ALA A 208 -9.42 17.31 1.91
C ALA A 208 -10.09 16.21 2.77
N ILE A 209 -11.39 16.34 3.07
CA ILE A 209 -12.16 15.30 3.79
C ILE A 209 -12.16 13.99 3.00
N GLU A 210 -12.46 14.03 1.70
CA GLU A 210 -12.51 12.81 0.88
C GLU A 210 -11.13 12.14 0.79
N PHE A 211 -10.07 12.92 0.60
CA PHE A 211 -8.71 12.39 0.53
C PHE A 211 -8.24 11.79 1.86
N VAL A 212 -8.46 12.47 2.98
CA VAL A 212 -8.11 11.97 4.32
C VAL A 212 -8.88 10.70 4.65
N ASN A 213 -10.18 10.64 4.33
CA ASN A 213 -10.97 9.42 4.47
C ASN A 213 -10.46 8.29 3.57
N TRP A 214 -10.03 8.61 2.33
CA TRP A 214 -9.41 7.61 1.46
C TRP A 214 -8.15 7.02 2.10
N MET A 215 -7.27 7.86 2.66
CA MET A 215 -6.04 7.40 3.35
C MET A 215 -6.35 6.53 4.58
N ASN A 216 -7.37 6.87 5.36
CA ASN A 216 -7.72 6.17 6.59
C ASN A 216 -8.52 4.89 6.33
N ASP A 217 -9.52 4.96 5.45
CA ASP A 217 -10.53 3.91 5.32
C ASP A 217 -10.33 3.00 4.10
N LYS A 218 -9.82 3.54 2.98
CA LYS A 218 -9.64 2.76 1.74
C LYS A 218 -8.27 2.11 1.63
N LEU A 219 -7.24 2.76 2.16
CA LEU A 219 -5.90 2.22 2.17
C LEU A 219 -5.71 1.29 3.37
N VAL A 220 -5.35 0.04 3.12
CA VAL A 220 -4.99 -0.96 4.12
C VAL A 220 -3.57 -1.41 3.87
N VAL A 221 -2.72 -1.31 4.88
CA VAL A 221 -1.35 -1.82 4.82
C VAL A 221 -1.20 -2.92 5.86
N GLU A 222 -1.02 -4.17 5.39
CA GLU A 222 -1.04 -5.34 6.24
C GLU A 222 0.29 -6.10 6.17
N SER A 223 1.03 -6.05 7.26
CA SER A 223 2.27 -6.80 7.46
C SER A 223 2.14 -7.92 8.50
N LYS A 224 0.91 -8.11 9.02
CA LYS A 224 0.65 -9.04 10.12
C LYS A 224 0.34 -10.43 9.57
N ASN A 225 1.04 -11.43 10.07
CA ASN A 225 0.81 -12.83 9.73
C ASN A 225 -0.24 -13.47 10.66
N TYR A 226 -0.63 -14.72 10.35
CA TYR A 226 -1.58 -15.50 11.14
C TYR A 226 -1.21 -15.62 12.63
N ASN A 227 0.07 -15.70 12.97
CA ASN A 227 0.49 -15.78 14.38
C ASN A 227 0.10 -14.51 15.16
N TYR A 228 0.11 -13.35 14.53
CA TYR A 228 -0.38 -12.12 15.15
C TYR A 228 -1.86 -12.24 15.49
N TYR A 229 -2.69 -12.75 14.58
CA TYR A 229 -4.12 -12.90 14.78
C TYR A 229 -4.48 -13.99 15.81
N LEU A 230 -3.69 -15.07 15.91
CA LEU A 230 -3.90 -16.13 16.89
C LEU A 230 -3.92 -15.65 18.34
N TYR A 231 -3.10 -14.65 18.65
CA TYR A 231 -2.92 -14.14 20.01
C TYR A 231 -3.68 -12.86 20.28
N LYS A 232 -4.32 -12.27 19.29
CA LYS A 232 -5.04 -11.01 19.44
C LYS A 232 -6.46 -11.25 19.95
N ASN A 233 -6.79 -10.54 21.03
CA ASN A 233 -8.20 -10.41 21.47
C ASN A 233 -8.90 -9.37 20.60
N ILE A 234 -10.06 -9.71 20.07
CA ILE A 234 -10.83 -8.92 19.08
C ILE A 234 -11.40 -7.61 19.59
N GLN A 235 -11.28 -7.28 20.85
CA GLN A 235 -11.86 -6.03 21.38
C GLN A 235 -11.57 -4.76 20.57
N ASN A 236 -10.66 -4.83 19.59
CA ASN A 236 -10.29 -3.71 18.71
C ASN A 236 -10.52 -3.96 17.20
N GLU A 237 -11.19 -5.06 16.80
CA GLU A 237 -11.38 -5.42 15.38
C GLU A 237 -12.82 -5.87 15.08
N GLU A 238 -13.79 -5.07 15.50
CA GLU A 238 -15.22 -5.30 15.18
C GLU A 238 -15.46 -5.45 13.68
N ASP A 239 -14.66 -4.77 12.84
CA ASP A 239 -14.75 -4.84 11.39
C ASP A 239 -14.36 -6.21 10.84
N ASP A 240 -13.30 -6.83 11.36
CA ASP A 240 -12.90 -8.19 10.98
C ASP A 240 -13.98 -9.20 11.34
N LEU A 241 -14.56 -9.11 12.55
CA LEU A 241 -15.63 -9.99 12.99
C LEU A 241 -16.88 -9.87 12.11
N ARG A 242 -17.22 -8.67 11.68
CA ARG A 242 -18.31 -8.43 10.73
C ARG A 242 -18.07 -9.17 9.42
N ILE A 243 -16.85 -9.04 8.84
CA ILE A 243 -16.47 -9.72 7.60
C ILE A 243 -16.57 -11.24 7.73
N LEU A 244 -16.07 -11.81 8.85
CA LEU A 244 -16.10 -13.25 9.08
C LEU A 244 -17.53 -13.84 9.11
N LYS A 245 -18.53 -13.02 9.46
CA LYS A 245 -19.95 -13.41 9.53
C LYS A 245 -20.68 -13.27 8.18
N GLU A 246 -20.05 -12.71 7.16
CA GLU A 246 -20.64 -12.57 5.83
C GLU A 246 -20.63 -13.90 5.06
N ASP A 247 -21.74 -14.23 4.41
CA ASP A 247 -21.84 -15.46 3.60
C ASP A 247 -20.77 -15.54 2.49
N ARG A 248 -20.40 -14.39 1.94
CA ARG A 248 -19.37 -14.26 0.89
C ARG A 248 -17.97 -14.63 1.40
N PHE A 249 -17.72 -14.55 2.70
CA PHE A 249 -16.44 -14.96 3.28
C PHE A 249 -16.19 -16.47 3.09
N LEU A 250 -17.25 -17.27 3.19
CA LEU A 250 -17.17 -18.72 2.95
C LEU A 250 -16.77 -19.05 1.49
N GLU A 251 -17.19 -18.22 0.51
CA GLU A 251 -16.78 -18.39 -0.89
C GLU A 251 -15.26 -18.28 -1.02
N ILE A 252 -14.67 -17.27 -0.40
CA ILE A 252 -13.22 -17.06 -0.40
C ILE A 252 -12.51 -18.24 0.30
N LEU A 253 -13.00 -18.64 1.46
CA LEU A 253 -12.36 -19.69 2.26
C LEU A 253 -12.35 -21.06 1.55
N ARG A 254 -13.33 -21.34 0.70
CA ARG A 254 -13.38 -22.56 -0.13
C ARG A 254 -12.25 -22.67 -1.14
N MET A 255 -11.53 -21.59 -1.43
CA MET A 255 -10.37 -21.65 -2.31
C MET A 255 -9.22 -22.48 -1.69
N VAL A 256 -9.03 -22.45 -0.38
CA VAL A 256 -7.98 -23.22 0.28
C VAL A 256 -8.34 -24.70 0.40
N ASP A 257 -9.63 -25.00 0.59
CA ASP A 257 -10.13 -26.38 0.74
C ASP A 257 -11.60 -26.47 0.29
N TYR A 258 -11.82 -27.11 -0.83
CA TYR A 258 -13.18 -27.27 -1.42
C TYR A 258 -14.15 -28.06 -0.55
N SER A 259 -13.65 -28.85 0.43
CA SER A 259 -14.47 -29.61 1.36
C SER A 259 -15.14 -28.75 2.43
N ILE A 260 -14.68 -27.49 2.60
CA ILE A 260 -15.26 -26.55 3.55
C ILE A 260 -16.69 -26.21 3.14
N CYS A 261 -17.64 -26.52 3.99
CA CYS A 261 -19.06 -26.28 3.76
C CYS A 261 -19.67 -25.26 4.73
N GLY A 262 -18.98 -24.90 5.81
CA GLY A 262 -19.44 -23.91 6.77
C GLY A 262 -18.34 -23.50 7.75
N ILE A 263 -18.65 -22.48 8.52
CA ILE A 263 -17.82 -21.99 9.64
C ILE A 263 -18.73 -21.65 10.82
N GLU A 264 -18.27 -21.94 12.04
CA GLU A 264 -18.88 -21.46 13.29
C GLU A 264 -17.92 -20.45 13.91
N ILE A 265 -18.28 -19.17 13.82
CA ILE A 265 -17.42 -18.09 14.31
C ILE A 265 -17.46 -18.02 15.84
N ASP A 266 -16.29 -17.92 16.45
CA ASP A 266 -16.14 -17.58 17.86
C ASP A 266 -15.97 -16.07 17.99
N ASP A 267 -16.87 -15.40 18.69
CA ASP A 267 -16.91 -13.94 18.80
C ASP A 267 -15.78 -13.35 19.65
N GLU A 268 -15.19 -14.16 20.55
CA GLU A 268 -14.10 -13.69 21.40
C GLU A 268 -12.72 -13.95 20.80
N LYS A 269 -12.56 -15.09 20.11
CA LYS A 269 -11.27 -15.55 19.57
C LYS A 269 -11.42 -16.13 18.15
N PRO A 270 -11.88 -15.33 17.15
CA PRO A 270 -12.28 -15.85 15.83
C PRO A 270 -11.13 -16.45 15.05
N PHE A 271 -9.91 -15.96 15.21
CA PHE A 271 -8.75 -16.51 14.50
C PHE A 271 -8.14 -17.77 15.15
N SER A 272 -8.68 -18.23 16.26
CA SER A 272 -8.22 -19.44 16.92
C SER A 272 -9.31 -20.47 17.23
N MET A 273 -10.46 -20.02 17.74
CA MET A 273 -11.55 -20.88 18.25
C MET A 273 -12.67 -21.11 17.24
N THR A 274 -12.74 -20.30 16.18
CA THR A 274 -13.66 -20.54 15.04
C THR A 274 -13.49 -21.96 14.53
N LYS A 275 -14.61 -22.66 14.31
CA LYS A 275 -14.62 -24.02 13.79
C LYS A 275 -14.83 -24.01 12.27
N ILE A 276 -13.96 -24.69 11.58
CA ILE A 276 -14.09 -24.98 10.15
C ILE A 276 -14.85 -26.29 9.96
N ILE A 277 -15.95 -26.23 9.25
CA ILE A 277 -16.84 -27.36 8.99
C ILE A 277 -16.57 -27.88 7.59
N ARG A 278 -16.27 -29.17 7.49
CA ARG A 278 -15.98 -29.86 6.23
C ARG A 278 -16.97 -30.98 6.00
N LYS A 279 -17.27 -31.24 4.74
CA LYS A 279 -18.12 -32.36 4.32
C LYS A 279 -17.32 -33.35 3.49
N THR A 280 -17.30 -34.63 3.88
CA THR A 280 -16.67 -35.69 3.11
C THR A 280 -17.53 -36.07 1.90
N LYS A 281 -16.97 -36.84 0.95
CA LYS A 281 -17.70 -37.37 -0.19
C LYS A 281 -18.89 -38.25 0.24
N ASP A 282 -18.75 -38.96 1.34
CA ASP A 282 -19.81 -39.83 1.92
C ASP A 282 -20.85 -39.06 2.73
N GLY A 283 -20.74 -37.73 2.77
CA GLY A 283 -21.68 -36.86 3.47
C GLY A 283 -21.41 -36.64 4.96
N ASN A 284 -20.36 -37.25 5.55
CA ASN A 284 -20.00 -37.04 6.93
C ASN A 284 -19.51 -35.61 7.17
N ILE A 285 -19.88 -35.03 8.29
CA ILE A 285 -19.46 -33.68 8.70
C ILE A 285 -18.35 -33.78 9.71
N LEU A 286 -17.27 -33.05 9.48
CA LEU A 286 -16.12 -32.90 10.34
C LEU A 286 -15.98 -31.43 10.74
N SER A 287 -15.83 -31.17 12.05
CA SER A 287 -15.64 -29.84 12.59
C SER A 287 -14.30 -29.77 13.32
N ARG A 288 -13.51 -28.72 13.05
CA ARG A 288 -12.20 -28.53 13.70
C ARG A 288 -11.96 -27.05 13.99
N GLU A 289 -11.47 -26.76 15.20
CA GLU A 289 -11.03 -25.43 15.58
C GLU A 289 -9.86 -24.96 14.69
N LEU A 290 -9.87 -23.71 14.28
CA LEU A 290 -8.87 -23.13 13.37
C LEU A 290 -7.44 -23.29 13.90
N ARG A 291 -7.22 -23.10 15.22
CA ARG A 291 -5.89 -23.30 15.87
C ARG A 291 -5.36 -24.74 15.78
N ARG A 292 -6.23 -25.72 15.49
CA ARG A 292 -5.89 -27.14 15.33
C ARG A 292 -5.88 -27.56 13.87
N ASP A 293 -6.17 -26.64 12.96
CA ASP A 293 -6.14 -26.89 11.54
C ASP A 293 -4.71 -26.80 10.99
N SER A 294 -4.54 -26.98 9.68
CA SER A 294 -3.23 -26.79 9.06
C SER A 294 -2.81 -25.32 9.08
N GLY A 295 -1.49 -25.06 9.18
CA GLY A 295 -0.96 -23.71 9.14
C GLY A 295 -1.39 -22.94 7.88
N GLY A 296 -1.47 -23.61 6.72
CA GLY A 296 -1.92 -23.00 5.47
C GLY A 296 -3.39 -22.55 5.50
N VAL A 297 -4.27 -23.31 6.15
CA VAL A 297 -5.69 -22.91 6.33
C VAL A 297 -5.78 -21.71 7.27
N GLY A 298 -5.02 -21.73 8.37
CA GLY A 298 -4.98 -20.61 9.32
C GLY A 298 -4.48 -19.33 8.68
N GLU A 299 -3.37 -19.38 7.94
CA GLU A 299 -2.80 -18.24 7.23
C GLU A 299 -3.76 -17.71 6.17
N PHE A 300 -4.35 -18.61 5.37
CA PHE A 300 -5.32 -18.22 4.36
C PHE A 300 -6.59 -17.60 4.98
N PHE A 301 -7.03 -18.08 6.16
CA PHE A 301 -8.17 -17.50 6.87
C PHE A 301 -7.94 -16.03 7.20
N ALA A 302 -6.73 -15.66 7.65
CA ALA A 302 -6.37 -14.28 7.91
C ALA A 302 -6.33 -13.45 6.59
N TRP A 303 -5.72 -14.00 5.54
CA TRP A 303 -5.70 -13.33 4.23
C TRP A 303 -7.06 -13.23 3.55
N ALA A 304 -7.97 -14.16 3.80
CA ALA A 304 -9.34 -14.12 3.28
C ALA A 304 -10.10 -12.85 3.72
N VAL A 305 -9.81 -12.32 4.90
CA VAL A 305 -10.34 -11.02 5.35
C VAL A 305 -9.86 -9.88 4.43
N GLN A 306 -8.58 -9.88 4.08
CA GLN A 306 -8.02 -8.83 3.20
C GLN A 306 -8.52 -8.98 1.76
N ILE A 307 -8.67 -10.22 1.27
CA ILE A 307 -9.29 -10.49 -0.04
C ILE A 307 -10.73 -9.99 -0.06
N PHE A 308 -11.49 -10.22 1.01
CA PHE A 308 -12.86 -9.71 1.16
C PHE A 308 -12.89 -8.18 1.05
N ARG A 309 -11.99 -7.50 1.74
CA ARG A 309 -11.87 -6.03 1.68
C ARG A 309 -11.60 -5.52 0.28
N VAL A 310 -10.70 -6.19 -0.46
CA VAL A 310 -10.42 -5.83 -1.85
C VAL A 310 -11.66 -6.00 -2.72
N VAL A 311 -12.27 -7.19 -2.69
CA VAL A 311 -13.29 -7.58 -3.67
C VAL A 311 -14.67 -7.00 -3.35
N TYR A 312 -15.05 -6.93 -2.07
CA TYR A 312 -16.40 -6.55 -1.68
C TYR A 312 -16.51 -5.16 -1.05
N GLU A 313 -15.40 -4.58 -0.59
CA GLU A 313 -15.37 -3.23 -0.01
C GLU A 313 -14.59 -2.23 -0.86
N ASN A 314 -14.02 -2.66 -1.99
CA ASN A 314 -13.21 -1.83 -2.88
C ASN A 314 -12.04 -1.15 -2.15
N LYS A 315 -11.42 -1.84 -1.18
CA LYS A 315 -10.25 -1.31 -0.48
C LYS A 315 -8.98 -1.57 -1.28
N MET A 316 -7.99 -0.74 -1.05
CA MET A 316 -6.63 -0.88 -1.54
C MET A 316 -5.80 -1.56 -0.46
N VAL A 317 -5.32 -2.78 -0.72
CA VAL A 317 -4.55 -3.57 0.24
C VAL A 317 -3.11 -3.73 -0.24
N PHE A 318 -2.17 -3.31 0.59
CA PHE A 318 -0.74 -3.64 0.49
C PHE A 318 -0.43 -4.73 1.50
N ALA A 319 0.13 -5.84 1.03
CA ALA A 319 0.33 -7.05 1.83
C ALA A 319 1.77 -7.56 1.73
N ASP A 320 2.40 -7.82 2.86
CA ASP A 320 3.77 -8.35 2.90
C ASP A 320 3.77 -9.89 3.04
N GLU A 321 4.61 -10.56 2.24
CA GLU A 321 4.85 -12.01 2.26
C GLU A 321 3.58 -12.89 2.24
N VAL A 322 2.62 -12.56 1.38
CA VAL A 322 1.30 -13.23 1.30
C VAL A 322 1.41 -14.74 1.10
N ASP A 323 2.38 -15.19 0.33
CA ASP A 323 2.56 -16.57 -0.07
C ASP A 323 3.59 -17.34 0.76
N ARG A 324 4.03 -16.78 1.89
CA ARG A 324 5.04 -17.41 2.75
C ARG A 324 4.67 -18.84 3.19
N VAL A 325 3.39 -19.11 3.40
CA VAL A 325 2.87 -20.42 3.85
C VAL A 325 1.86 -20.99 2.84
N LEU A 326 1.45 -20.21 1.83
CA LEU A 326 0.48 -20.64 0.85
C LEU A 326 1.12 -21.52 -0.23
N ASN A 327 0.41 -22.56 -0.62
CA ASN A 327 0.77 -23.30 -1.82
C ASN A 327 0.73 -22.36 -3.04
N PRO A 328 1.73 -22.39 -3.95
CA PRO A 328 1.75 -21.56 -5.15
C PRO A 328 0.46 -21.61 -6.00
N ILE A 329 -0.16 -22.77 -6.10
CA ILE A 329 -1.43 -22.94 -6.82
C ILE A 329 -2.57 -22.15 -6.15
N LEU A 330 -2.57 -22.09 -4.81
CA LEU A 330 -3.54 -21.30 -4.06
C LEU A 330 -3.34 -19.81 -4.26
N ALA A 331 -2.08 -19.35 -4.27
CA ALA A 331 -1.74 -17.96 -4.54
C ALA A 331 -2.23 -17.53 -5.94
N GLU A 332 -2.00 -18.36 -6.96
CA GLU A 332 -2.51 -18.12 -8.32
C GLU A 332 -4.05 -18.06 -8.37
N ARG A 333 -4.74 -18.99 -7.67
CA ARG A 333 -6.22 -18.99 -7.59
C ARG A 333 -6.74 -17.73 -6.90
N MET A 334 -6.07 -17.27 -5.86
CA MET A 334 -6.41 -16.04 -5.14
C MET A 334 -6.31 -14.82 -6.08
N ILE A 335 -5.23 -14.69 -6.82
CA ILE A 335 -5.04 -13.59 -7.77
C ILE A 335 -6.06 -13.67 -8.92
N ALA A 336 -6.31 -14.86 -9.46
CA ALA A 336 -7.34 -15.07 -10.48
C ALA A 336 -8.75 -14.70 -9.95
N PHE A 337 -9.06 -15.02 -8.70
CA PHE A 337 -10.31 -14.64 -8.05
C PHE A 337 -10.44 -13.12 -7.92
N ILE A 338 -9.38 -12.44 -7.43
CA ILE A 338 -9.36 -10.98 -7.31
C ILE A 338 -9.55 -10.36 -8.70
N ASN A 339 -8.76 -10.75 -9.71
CA ASN A 339 -8.86 -10.17 -11.03
C ASN A 339 -10.22 -10.43 -11.69
N GLY A 340 -10.78 -11.64 -11.53
CA GLY A 340 -12.02 -12.05 -12.20
C GLY A 340 -13.32 -11.46 -11.61
N LYS A 341 -13.28 -10.79 -10.47
CA LYS A 341 -14.45 -10.13 -9.88
C LYS A 341 -14.59 -8.70 -10.39
N ASP A 342 -15.84 -8.24 -10.52
CA ASP A 342 -16.13 -6.84 -10.84
C ASP A 342 -16.08 -6.00 -9.57
N HIS A 343 -14.98 -5.28 -9.40
CA HIS A 343 -14.73 -4.39 -8.26
C HIS A 343 -13.67 -3.31 -8.60
N LYS A 344 -13.59 -2.30 -7.74
CA LYS A 344 -12.59 -1.21 -7.83
C LYS A 344 -11.46 -1.33 -6.79
N GLY A 345 -11.43 -2.42 -6.02
CA GLY A 345 -10.35 -2.68 -5.05
C GLY A 345 -9.05 -3.07 -5.74
N GLN A 346 -7.94 -2.94 -5.01
CA GLN A 346 -6.61 -3.23 -5.53
C GLN A 346 -5.81 -4.05 -4.51
N PHE A 347 -4.97 -4.95 -4.99
CA PHE A 347 -4.14 -5.81 -4.17
C PHE A 347 -2.69 -5.76 -4.64
N VAL A 348 -1.84 -5.12 -3.85
CA VAL A 348 -0.38 -5.10 -4.05
C VAL A 348 0.27 -5.96 -2.99
N PHE A 349 1.07 -6.92 -3.38
CA PHE A 349 1.66 -7.85 -2.44
C PHE A 349 3.12 -8.17 -2.75
N SER A 350 3.89 -8.42 -1.69
CA SER A 350 5.25 -8.94 -1.84
C SER A 350 5.24 -10.47 -1.86
N SER A 351 6.18 -11.04 -2.62
CA SER A 351 6.30 -12.49 -2.82
C SER A 351 7.73 -12.92 -3.05
N HIS A 352 8.04 -14.17 -2.67
CA HIS A 352 9.23 -14.90 -3.08
C HIS A 352 8.96 -15.94 -4.17
N ASN A 353 7.71 -16.08 -4.58
CA ASN A 353 7.28 -17.10 -5.52
C ASN A 353 7.54 -16.69 -6.97
N VAL A 354 8.51 -17.30 -7.59
CA VAL A 354 8.88 -17.07 -9.00
C VAL A 354 7.80 -17.48 -10.01
N LEU A 355 6.76 -18.22 -9.59
CA LEU A 355 5.62 -18.55 -10.47
C LEU A 355 4.79 -17.32 -10.84
N HIS A 356 4.86 -16.24 -10.08
CA HIS A 356 4.25 -14.96 -10.47
C HIS A 356 4.94 -14.30 -11.67
N LEU A 357 6.07 -14.84 -12.14
CA LEU A 357 6.75 -14.40 -13.37
C LEU A 357 6.12 -15.04 -14.63
N ASP A 358 4.80 -15.19 -14.65
CA ASP A 358 4.06 -15.78 -15.78
C ASP A 358 3.24 -14.71 -16.52
N LEU A 359 3.74 -14.28 -17.70
CA LEU A 359 3.05 -13.34 -18.59
C LEU A 359 1.80 -13.89 -19.26
N LYS A 360 1.33 -15.10 -18.91
CA LYS A 360 0.00 -15.57 -19.28
C LYS A 360 -1.06 -15.01 -18.33
N ASN A 361 -0.69 -14.75 -17.07
CA ASN A 361 -1.58 -14.31 -16.01
C ASN A 361 -1.39 -12.85 -15.65
N TYR A 362 -0.20 -12.28 -15.88
CA TYR A 362 0.16 -10.92 -15.51
C TYR A 362 0.61 -10.09 -16.70
N MET A 363 0.29 -8.80 -16.68
CA MET A 363 0.96 -7.81 -17.50
C MET A 363 2.34 -7.50 -16.90
N LYS A 364 3.28 -7.02 -17.71
CA LYS A 364 4.61 -6.63 -17.23
C LYS A 364 4.54 -5.55 -16.15
N GLU A 365 3.60 -4.62 -16.30
CA GLU A 365 3.32 -3.51 -15.41
C GLU A 365 2.78 -3.95 -14.05
N GLN A 366 2.37 -5.22 -13.91
CA GLN A 366 1.96 -5.81 -12.64
C GLN A 366 3.10 -6.47 -11.87
N ILE A 367 4.29 -6.62 -12.49
CA ILE A 367 5.43 -7.33 -11.92
C ILE A 367 6.55 -6.33 -11.63
N TYR A 368 6.85 -6.17 -10.36
CA TYR A 368 7.91 -5.33 -9.85
C TYR A 368 9.02 -6.17 -9.22
N PHE A 369 10.24 -5.69 -9.33
CA PHE A 369 11.40 -6.27 -8.68
C PHE A 369 11.96 -5.32 -7.65
N VAL A 370 12.35 -5.86 -6.50
CA VAL A 370 13.19 -5.17 -5.52
C VAL A 370 14.52 -5.87 -5.45
N THR A 371 15.57 -5.14 -5.78
CA THR A 371 16.95 -5.62 -5.74
C THR A 371 17.80 -4.74 -4.84
N LYS A 372 18.93 -5.27 -4.41
CA LYS A 372 19.93 -4.53 -3.65
C LYS A 372 21.10 -4.20 -4.54
N ASN A 373 21.43 -2.93 -4.67
CA ASN A 373 22.63 -2.47 -5.34
C ASN A 373 23.87 -3.03 -4.60
N ARG A 374 24.81 -3.61 -5.32
CA ARG A 374 25.98 -4.27 -4.71
C ARG A 374 27.02 -3.30 -4.16
N ASP A 375 27.14 -2.14 -4.78
CA ASP A 375 28.15 -1.15 -4.42
C ASP A 375 27.69 -0.30 -3.24
N THR A 376 26.41 0.12 -3.24
CA THR A 376 25.85 1.01 -2.22
C THR A 376 25.04 0.30 -1.15
N LEU A 377 24.60 -0.93 -1.42
CA LEU A 377 23.67 -1.73 -0.60
C LEU A 377 22.27 -1.09 -0.50
N ASP A 378 21.95 -0.12 -1.34
CA ASP A 378 20.63 0.47 -1.43
C ASP A 378 19.67 -0.43 -2.19
N SER A 379 18.39 -0.33 -1.82
CA SER A 379 17.31 -1.00 -2.54
C SER A 379 16.87 -0.18 -3.75
N GLU A 380 16.57 -0.88 -4.83
CA GLU A 380 16.00 -0.31 -6.05
C GLU A 380 14.69 -1.05 -6.37
N LEU A 381 13.66 -0.30 -6.77
CA LEU A 381 12.37 -0.83 -7.22
C LEU A 381 12.19 -0.49 -8.70
N TYR A 382 11.89 -1.50 -9.52
CA TYR A 382 11.63 -1.32 -10.95
C TYR A 382 10.62 -2.33 -11.47
N SER A 383 9.99 -2.03 -12.60
CA SER A 383 8.98 -2.88 -13.23
C SER A 383 9.59 -3.82 -14.28
N LEU A 384 8.98 -4.98 -14.48
CA LEU A 384 9.29 -5.82 -15.66
C LEU A 384 9.01 -5.07 -16.98
N ALA A 385 8.16 -4.04 -16.96
CA ALA A 385 7.90 -3.19 -18.12
C ALA A 385 9.13 -2.36 -18.56
N ASP A 386 10.08 -2.11 -17.65
CA ASP A 386 11.32 -1.38 -17.93
C ASP A 386 12.30 -2.18 -18.80
N PHE A 387 11.99 -3.46 -19.09
CA PHE A 387 12.76 -4.34 -19.96
C PHE A 387 12.07 -4.50 -21.33
N PRO A 388 12.41 -3.66 -22.32
CA PRO A 388 11.77 -3.69 -23.65
C PRO A 388 12.08 -4.96 -24.44
N GLU A 389 13.19 -5.64 -24.15
CA GLU A 389 13.60 -6.91 -24.74
C GLU A 389 12.71 -8.09 -24.31
N ILE A 390 12.08 -8.03 -23.16
CA ILE A 390 11.13 -9.02 -22.69
C ILE A 390 9.81 -8.86 -23.45
N LYS A 391 9.42 -9.87 -24.22
CA LYS A 391 8.15 -9.89 -24.95
C LYS A 391 7.14 -10.78 -24.24
N TYR A 392 5.86 -10.52 -24.44
CA TYR A 392 4.77 -11.33 -23.85
C TYR A 392 4.79 -12.82 -24.28
N ASP A 393 5.45 -13.13 -25.40
CA ASP A 393 5.64 -14.49 -25.88
C ASP A 393 6.94 -15.13 -25.33
N THR A 394 7.66 -14.42 -24.46
CA THR A 394 8.85 -14.93 -23.76
C THR A 394 8.41 -15.94 -22.71
N THR A 395 8.65 -17.22 -22.95
CA THR A 395 8.15 -18.31 -22.10
C THR A 395 8.99 -18.64 -20.87
N LYS A 396 10.11 -17.92 -20.67
CA LYS A 396 11.14 -18.31 -19.69
C LYS A 396 11.62 -17.14 -18.82
N ILE A 397 10.72 -16.25 -18.39
CA ILE A 397 11.08 -15.08 -17.59
C ILE A 397 11.72 -15.49 -16.27
N TYR A 398 11.22 -16.56 -15.63
CA TYR A 398 11.81 -17.07 -14.41
C TYR A 398 13.28 -17.51 -14.60
N GLU A 399 13.67 -17.99 -15.80
CA GLU A 399 15.07 -18.36 -16.07
C GLU A 399 15.96 -17.10 -16.14
N PHE A 400 15.46 -15.99 -16.70
CA PHE A 400 16.18 -14.72 -16.71
C PHE A 400 16.35 -14.17 -15.29
N TYR A 401 15.28 -14.26 -14.48
CA TYR A 401 15.34 -13.90 -13.07
C TYR A 401 16.36 -14.76 -12.32
N MET A 402 16.29 -16.09 -12.44
CA MET A 402 17.20 -17.02 -11.78
C MET A 402 18.68 -16.85 -12.22
N LYS A 403 18.92 -16.33 -13.42
CA LYS A 403 20.27 -16.01 -13.93
C LYS A 403 20.73 -14.59 -13.53
N GLY A 404 19.96 -13.85 -12.76
CA GLY A 404 20.26 -12.49 -12.36
C GLY A 404 20.14 -11.44 -13.49
N ILE A 405 19.65 -11.83 -14.68
CA ILE A 405 19.55 -10.92 -15.84
C ILE A 405 18.54 -9.80 -15.57
N LEU A 406 17.50 -10.10 -14.79
CA LEU A 406 16.47 -9.14 -14.40
C LEU A 406 16.78 -8.46 -13.05
N GLY A 407 17.94 -8.68 -12.46
CA GLY A 407 18.21 -8.27 -11.08
C GLY A 407 17.39 -9.08 -10.07
N GLY A 408 17.38 -8.64 -8.81
CA GLY A 408 16.52 -9.22 -7.76
C GLY A 408 16.94 -10.61 -7.28
N THR A 409 18.09 -11.12 -7.69
CA THR A 409 18.65 -12.40 -7.24
C THR A 409 20.07 -12.25 -6.71
N ALA A 410 20.41 -13.03 -5.67
CA ALA A 410 21.74 -13.04 -5.06
C ALA A 410 22.81 -13.74 -5.92
N PHE A 411 22.48 -14.25 -7.11
CA PHE A 411 23.40 -14.97 -7.96
C PHE A 411 24.29 -14.03 -8.78
N GLU A 412 25.57 -14.36 -8.82
CA GLU A 412 26.59 -13.68 -9.62
C GLU A 412 26.42 -13.88 -11.12
#